data_f38263bd3fcdaa14b5fc6eba926ab340
#
_entry.id   f38263bd3fcdaa14b5fc6eba926ab340
#
_cell.length_a   1.000
_cell.length_b   1.000
_cell.length_c   1.000
_cell.angle_alpha   90.00
_cell.angle_beta   90.00
_cell.angle_gamma   90.00
#
_symmetry.space_group_name_H-M   'P 1'
#
loop_
_entity.id
_entity.type
_entity.pdbx_description
1 polymer ?
#
loop_
_entity_poly.entity_id
_entity_poly.type
_entity_poly.pdbx_seq_one_letter_code
_entity_poly.pdbx_strand_id
1 'polypeptide(L)'
;MKTPATPSLISGIIAGDTLSLSRAITVVESMRSEDREQALQLVDGVYNQRKAALRIGVTGIPGVGKSTFIEKLGLEIVNSGLKLAVLAV
;
A
#
# COMPACT_ATOMS: atom_id res chain seq x y z
N MET A 1 9.66 18.82 3.91
CA MET A 1 8.42 18.54 4.63
C MET A 1 8.70 17.53 5.72
N LYS A 2 8.24 17.81 6.92
CA LYS A 2 8.46 16.92 8.06
C LYS A 2 7.56 15.69 7.95
N THR A 3 8.13 14.50 8.10
CA THR A 3 7.35 13.27 8.13
C THR A 3 6.53 13.21 9.41
N PRO A 4 5.23 12.86 9.33
CA PRO A 4 4.42 12.69 10.54
C PRO A 4 5.00 11.64 11.48
N ALA A 5 4.64 11.73 12.75
CA ALA A 5 5.07 10.75 13.74
C ALA A 5 4.55 9.34 13.40
N THR A 6 5.33 8.34 13.73
CA THR A 6 4.99 6.93 13.45
C THR A 6 3.61 6.52 13.99
N PRO A 7 3.25 6.81 15.24
CA PRO A 7 1.91 6.44 15.73
C PRO A 7 0.78 7.06 14.92
N SER A 8 0.95 8.28 14.46
CA SER A 8 -0.03 8.97 13.63
C SER A 8 -0.21 8.31 12.28
N LEU A 9 0.89 7.87 11.66
CA LEU A 9 0.86 7.15 10.39
C LEU A 9 0.18 5.80 10.55
N ILE A 10 0.50 5.06 11.60
CA ILE A 10 -0.10 3.74 11.87
C ILE A 10 -1.60 3.89 12.06
N SER A 11 -2.04 4.84 12.88
CA SER A 11 -3.47 5.10 13.09
C SER A 11 -4.19 5.46 11.80
N GLY A 12 -3.57 6.29 10.96
CA GLY A 12 -4.13 6.66 9.66
C GLY A 12 -4.26 5.47 8.73
N ILE A 13 -3.26 4.61 8.67
CA ILE A 13 -3.30 3.40 7.84
C ILE A 13 -4.44 2.47 8.29
N ILE A 14 -4.55 2.24 9.57
CA ILE A 14 -5.60 1.38 10.14
C ILE A 14 -6.98 1.95 9.85
N ALA A 15 -7.12 3.27 9.90
CA ALA A 15 -8.36 3.96 9.60
C ALA A 15 -8.68 4.00 8.10
N GLY A 16 -7.74 3.59 7.25
CA GLY A 16 -7.93 3.56 5.80
C GLY A 16 -7.61 4.88 5.12
N ASP A 17 -6.81 5.74 5.75
CA ASP A 17 -6.41 7.02 5.17
C ASP A 17 -5.30 6.80 4.12
N THR A 18 -5.62 7.09 2.87
CA THR A 18 -4.70 6.90 1.75
C THR A 18 -3.44 7.77 1.86
N LEU A 19 -3.57 8.99 2.38
CA LEU A 19 -2.43 9.88 2.53
C LEU A 19 -1.43 9.34 3.55
N SER A 20 -1.92 8.80 4.67
CA SER A 20 -1.07 8.16 5.68
C SER A 20 -0.34 6.96 5.10
N LEU A 21 -1.03 6.14 4.32
CA LEU A 21 -0.42 4.99 3.64
C LEU A 21 0.67 5.44 2.68
N SER A 22 0.39 6.45 1.88
CA SER A 22 1.34 7.00 0.90
C SER A 22 2.62 7.49 1.58
N ARG A 23 2.48 8.23 2.67
CA ARG A 23 3.62 8.73 3.44
C ARG A 23 4.41 7.60 4.08
N ALA A 24 3.72 6.59 4.60
CA ALA A 24 4.37 5.41 5.18
C ALA A 24 5.17 4.64 4.14
N ILE A 25 4.63 4.46 2.94
CA ILE A 25 5.35 3.80 1.85
C ILE A 25 6.64 4.56 1.51
N THR A 26 6.56 5.88 1.45
CA THR A 26 7.74 6.70 1.20
C THR A 26 8.83 6.46 2.24
N VAL A 27 8.48 6.38 3.52
CA VAL A 27 9.43 6.10 4.59
C VAL A 27 10.03 4.70 4.46
N VAL A 28 9.19 3.69 4.21
CA VAL A 28 9.61 2.30 4.10
C VAL A 28 10.55 2.08 2.92
N GLU A 29 10.30 2.77 1.80
CA GLU A 29 11.13 2.65 0.61
C GLU A 29 12.37 3.55 0.64
N SER A 30 12.49 4.41 1.64
CA SER A 30 13.62 5.32 1.76
C SER A 30 14.94 4.56 1.93
N MET A 31 15.97 5.03 1.24
CA MET A 31 17.33 4.49 1.36
C MET A 31 18.14 5.21 2.43
N ARG A 32 17.56 6.21 3.08
CA ARG A 32 18.24 7.01 4.10
C ARG A 32 18.29 6.24 5.41
N SER A 33 19.47 6.23 6.04
CA SER A 33 19.66 5.52 7.30
C SER A 33 18.79 6.08 8.43
N GLU A 34 18.51 7.37 8.41
CA GLU A 34 17.69 8.06 9.42
C GLU A 34 16.21 7.64 9.37
N ASP A 35 15.75 7.11 8.24
CA ASP A 35 14.37 6.63 8.09
C ASP A 35 14.21 5.15 8.45
N ARG A 36 15.32 4.45 8.64
CA ARG A 36 15.30 3.00 8.81
C ARG A 36 14.55 2.56 10.05
N GLU A 37 14.81 3.23 11.18
CA GLU A 37 14.14 2.87 12.43
C GLU A 37 12.63 3.13 12.35
N GLN A 38 12.23 4.27 11.80
CA GLN A 38 10.83 4.59 11.59
C GLN A 38 10.17 3.57 10.67
N ALA A 39 10.86 3.16 9.60
CA ALA A 39 10.35 2.14 8.67
C ALA A 39 10.08 0.83 9.39
N LEU A 40 11.00 0.39 10.25
CA LEU A 40 10.81 -0.85 11.02
C LEU A 40 9.63 -0.74 11.98
N GLN A 41 9.47 0.39 12.66
CA GLN A 41 8.36 0.64 13.55
C GLN A 41 7.02 0.65 12.81
N LEU A 42 6.97 1.24 11.62
CA LEU A 42 5.77 1.27 10.79
C LEU A 42 5.35 -0.14 10.37
N VAL A 43 6.29 -0.92 9.85
CA VAL A 43 6.01 -2.29 9.41
C VAL A 43 5.52 -3.14 10.58
N ASP A 44 6.19 -3.06 11.72
CA ASP A 44 5.81 -3.83 12.90
C ASP A 44 4.43 -3.44 13.41
N GLY A 45 4.15 -2.15 13.52
CA GLY A 45 2.87 -1.65 14.01
C GLY A 45 1.69 -2.01 13.12
N VAL A 46 1.89 -1.96 11.81
CA VAL A 46 0.84 -2.30 10.84
C VAL A 46 0.65 -3.81 10.71
N TYR A 47 1.74 -4.57 10.80
CA TYR A 47 1.68 -6.01 10.67
C TYR A 47 0.74 -6.64 11.69
N ASN A 48 0.79 -6.18 12.93
CA ASN A 48 -0.04 -6.71 14.01
C ASN A 48 -1.53 -6.35 13.85
N GLN A 49 -1.83 -5.38 13.00
CA GLN A 49 -3.20 -4.91 12.76
C GLN A 49 -3.73 -5.31 11.38
N ARG A 50 -3.00 -6.18 10.69
CA ARG A 50 -3.38 -6.56 9.33
C ARG A 50 -4.72 -7.28 9.30
N LYS A 51 -5.49 -6.97 8.27
CA LYS A 51 -6.75 -7.65 7.98
C LYS A 51 -6.55 -8.66 6.87
N ALA A 52 -7.43 -9.65 6.81
CA ALA A 52 -7.41 -10.60 5.72
C ALA A 52 -7.66 -9.89 4.39
N ALA A 53 -6.87 -10.24 3.38
CA ALA A 53 -7.01 -9.69 2.04
C ALA A 53 -6.77 -10.79 1.03
N LEU A 54 -7.49 -10.72 -0.09
CA LEU A 54 -7.26 -11.60 -1.21
C LEU A 54 -6.13 -11.03 -2.07
N ARG A 55 -5.17 -11.86 -2.43
CA ARG A 55 -4.08 -11.49 -3.33
C ARG A 55 -4.28 -12.18 -4.66
N ILE A 56 -4.27 -11.39 -5.72
CA ILE A 56 -4.46 -11.91 -7.08
C ILE A 56 -3.20 -11.58 -7.88
N GLY A 57 -2.58 -12.61 -8.44
CA GLY A 57 -1.43 -12.44 -9.33
C GLY A 57 -1.90 -12.40 -10.77
N VAL A 58 -1.45 -11.38 -11.51
CA VAL A 58 -1.73 -11.28 -12.93
C VAL A 58 -0.40 -11.32 -13.67
N THR A 59 -0.24 -12.33 -14.51
CA THR A 59 0.97 -12.51 -15.31
C THR A 59 0.62 -12.53 -16.78
N GLY A 60 1.58 -12.21 -17.62
CA GLY A 60 1.38 -12.24 -19.06
C GLY A 60 2.53 -11.59 -19.79
N ILE A 61 2.59 -11.87 -21.08
CA ILE A 61 3.58 -11.27 -21.96
C ILE A 61 3.18 -9.81 -22.20
N PRO A 62 4.13 -8.85 -22.20
CA PRO A 62 3.81 -7.48 -22.52
C PRO A 62 3.08 -7.34 -23.86
N GLY A 63 2.08 -6.48 -23.90
CA GLY A 63 1.33 -6.23 -25.12
C GLY A 63 0.08 -7.09 -25.34
N VAL A 64 -0.24 -8.00 -24.42
CA VAL A 64 -1.43 -8.86 -24.56
C VAL A 64 -2.66 -8.32 -23.81
N GLY A 65 -2.67 -7.04 -23.47
CA GLY A 65 -3.81 -6.42 -22.81
C GLY A 65 -3.87 -6.59 -21.30
N LYS A 66 -2.78 -6.98 -20.67
CA LYS A 66 -2.72 -7.17 -19.21
C LYS A 66 -3.09 -5.91 -18.44
N SER A 67 -2.57 -4.76 -18.86
CA SER A 67 -2.87 -3.48 -18.20
C SER A 67 -4.35 -3.11 -18.31
N THR A 68 -4.95 -3.35 -19.46
CA THR A 68 -6.38 -3.11 -19.68
C THR A 68 -7.23 -4.01 -18.79
N PHE A 69 -6.83 -5.28 -18.68
CA PHE A 69 -7.53 -6.23 -17.80
C PHE A 69 -7.46 -5.78 -16.34
N ILE A 70 -6.28 -5.39 -15.86
CA ILE A 70 -6.09 -4.92 -14.48
C ILE A 70 -6.94 -3.68 -14.22
N GLU A 71 -6.98 -2.75 -15.17
CA GLU A 71 -7.78 -1.53 -15.04
C GLU A 71 -9.27 -1.84 -14.91
N LYS A 72 -9.80 -2.68 -15.78
CA LYS A 72 -11.22 -3.06 -15.74
C LYS A 72 -11.58 -3.82 -14.48
N LEU A 73 -10.76 -4.79 -14.10
CA LEU A 73 -10.98 -5.55 -12.88
C LEU A 73 -10.92 -4.64 -11.66
N GLY A 74 -9.95 -3.72 -11.64
CA GLY A 74 -9.80 -2.76 -10.55
C GLY A 74 -11.02 -1.88 -10.38
N LEU A 75 -11.57 -1.37 -11.46
CA LEU A 75 -12.78 -0.55 -11.41
C LEU A 75 -13.97 -1.33 -10.87
N GLU A 76 -14.14 -2.58 -11.27
CA GLU A 76 -15.21 -3.44 -10.76
C GLU A 76 -15.08 -3.66 -9.25
N ILE A 77 -13.86 -3.92 -8.78
CA ILE A 77 -13.60 -4.14 -7.35
C ILE A 77 -13.89 -2.88 -6.55
N VAL A 78 -13.43 -1.73 -7.01
CA VAL A 78 -13.65 -0.45 -6.32
C VAL A 78 -15.12 -0.08 -6.33
N ASN A 79 -15.82 -0.30 -7.45
CA ASN A 79 -17.25 -0.02 -7.55
C ASN A 79 -18.09 -0.93 -6.67
N SER A 80 -17.54 -2.08 -6.26
CA SER A 80 -18.19 -2.97 -5.29
C SER A 80 -18.02 -2.50 -3.83
N GLY A 81 -17.33 -1.41 -3.60
CA GLY A 81 -17.09 -0.87 -2.26
C GLY A 81 -15.86 -1.45 -1.57
N LEU A 82 -15.06 -2.25 -2.27
CA LEU A 82 -13.83 -2.82 -1.75
C LEU A 82 -12.64 -1.92 -2.03
N LYS A 83 -11.62 -2.04 -1.21
CA LYS A 83 -10.36 -1.32 -1.42
C LYS A 83 -9.41 -2.19 -2.21
N LEU A 84 -8.66 -1.55 -3.09
CA LEU A 84 -7.73 -2.22 -3.99
C LEU A 84 -6.37 -1.55 -3.92
N ALA A 85 -5.32 -2.36 -3.92
CA ALA A 85 -3.95 -1.89 -4.13
C ALA A 85 -3.34 -2.69 -5.27
N VAL A 86 -2.68 -2.01 -6.19
CA VAL A 86 -1.98 -2.64 -7.30
C VAL A 86 -0.49 -2.47 -7.09
N LEU A 87 0.22 -3.60 -7.03
CA LEU A 87 1.66 -3.63 -6.86
C LEU A 87 2.28 -4.09 -8.19
N ALA A 88 2.98 -3.17 -8.84
CA ALA A 88 3.69 -3.47 -10.07
C ALA A 88 5.09 -4.02 -9.73
N VAL A 89 5.48 -5.04 -10.44
CA VAL A 89 6.79 -5.67 -10.24
C VAL A 89 7.64 -5.54 -11.49
#